data_1eb75573386cbe6fa55a592bcdfef17b
#
_entry.id   1eb75573386cbe6fa55a592bcdfef17b
#
_cell.length_a   1.000
_cell.length_b   1.000
_cell.length_c   1.000
_cell.angle_alpha   90.00
_cell.angle_beta   90.00
_cell.angle_gamma   90.00
#
_symmetry.space_group_name_H-M   'P 1'
#
loop_
_entity.id
_entity.type
_entity.pdbx_description
1 polymer ?
#
loop_
_entity_poly.entity_id
_entity_poly.type
_entity_poly.pdbx_seq_one_letter_code
_entity_poly.pdbx_strand_id
1 'polypeptide(L)'
;MSYLFTSESVSEGHPDKVADQISDAILDHFMALDPHSKVACETLVTTGQVVLAGEVKSDAYVELQDIARDVIREIGYNKSAYCFDADSCGVLSAIHGQSADINRGVERTAPEEQGAGDQGIMFGYACRETPSLMPLTLDLSHALLEELARIRKEELHLMPYLRPDAKSQVTVEYSEEGKPLRIDTIVISTQHDDFIQPADATAEAQAIADTEMQARITEDIRRVLLPRVFARYPEDVQRAFDSETKLLVNPTGKFVIGGPHGDTGLTGRKIIVDTYGGKAAHGGGAFSGKDPSKVDRSAAYAARHIAKNLVAAGVADEVLVQLAYAIGVAEPISIFVNTNGTSHVSLSDAEIAKLVDEVFDLRPYAIEQRLKLRAPIYRETASYGHFGREPRKVTKYFSTNSRGDVAHEVELFTWEKLDYVDTLRQRFGL
;
A
#
# COMPACT_ATOMS: atom_id res chain seq x y z
N MET A 1 28.55 -12.37 11.59
CA MET A 1 28.10 -12.96 10.30
C MET A 1 27.09 -12.02 9.66
N SER A 2 26.93 -12.03 8.34
CA SER A 2 25.86 -11.29 7.64
C SER A 2 24.72 -12.24 7.28
N TYR A 3 23.53 -11.67 6.96
CA TYR A 3 22.38 -12.44 6.48
C TYR A 3 21.67 -11.68 5.36
N LEU A 4 20.92 -12.40 4.52
CA LEU A 4 20.13 -11.80 3.45
C LEU A 4 18.66 -11.69 3.88
N PHE A 5 18.04 -10.55 3.57
CA PHE A 5 16.61 -10.35 3.74
C PHE A 5 16.02 -9.76 2.47
N THR A 6 14.79 -10.18 2.13
CA THR A 6 14.13 -9.85 0.88
C THR A 6 12.72 -9.33 1.12
N SER A 7 12.36 -8.26 0.42
CA SER A 7 10.97 -7.81 0.28
C SER A 7 10.59 -7.69 -1.19
N GLU A 8 9.29 -7.72 -1.45
CA GLU A 8 8.73 -7.56 -2.79
C GLU A 8 7.69 -6.43 -2.84
N SER A 9 7.45 -5.93 -4.03
CA SER A 9 6.35 -5.02 -4.34
C SER A 9 5.70 -5.38 -5.65
N VAL A 10 4.48 -4.87 -5.87
CA VAL A 10 3.76 -4.98 -7.14
C VAL A 10 3.24 -3.62 -7.57
N SER A 11 3.15 -3.39 -8.89
CA SER A 11 2.69 -2.13 -9.46
C SER A 11 1.19 -1.91 -9.27
N GLU A 12 0.75 -0.68 -9.52
CA GLU A 12 -0.68 -0.32 -9.58
C GLU A 12 -1.48 -1.15 -10.60
N GLY A 13 -0.81 -1.69 -11.63
CA GLY A 13 -1.43 -2.54 -12.66
C GLY A 13 -1.46 -4.03 -12.33
N HIS A 14 -0.86 -4.46 -11.22
CA HIS A 14 -1.00 -5.83 -10.75
C HIS A 14 -2.46 -6.15 -10.43
N PRO A 15 -3.01 -7.33 -10.80
CA PRO A 15 -4.43 -7.64 -10.63
C PRO A 15 -4.98 -7.39 -9.22
N ASP A 16 -4.25 -7.82 -8.18
CA ASP A 16 -4.68 -7.59 -6.80
C ASP A 16 -4.70 -6.09 -6.46
N LYS A 17 -3.77 -5.28 -6.99
CA LYS A 17 -3.74 -3.83 -6.76
C LYS A 17 -4.76 -3.08 -7.61
N VAL A 18 -5.14 -3.58 -8.76
CA VAL A 18 -6.31 -3.08 -9.50
C VAL A 18 -7.57 -3.26 -8.66
N ALA A 19 -7.75 -4.43 -8.06
CA ALA A 19 -8.89 -4.72 -7.16
C ALA A 19 -8.90 -3.79 -5.93
N ASP A 20 -7.76 -3.62 -5.26
CA ASP A 20 -7.62 -2.73 -4.11
C ASP A 20 -7.96 -1.28 -4.46
N GLN A 21 -7.45 -0.77 -5.59
CA GLN A 21 -7.72 0.59 -6.05
C GLN A 21 -9.19 0.84 -6.39
N ILE A 22 -9.88 -0.13 -6.99
CA ILE A 22 -11.32 -0.05 -7.27
C ILE A 22 -12.09 0.00 -5.95
N SER A 23 -11.79 -0.88 -5.01
CA SER A 23 -12.44 -0.93 -3.71
C SER A 23 -12.27 0.37 -2.92
N ASP A 24 -11.06 0.94 -2.89
CA ASP A 24 -10.78 2.21 -2.20
C ASP A 24 -11.34 3.43 -2.93
N ALA A 25 -11.41 3.42 -4.27
CA ALA A 25 -12.08 4.48 -5.01
C ALA A 25 -13.60 4.51 -4.72
N ILE A 26 -14.24 3.35 -4.63
CA ILE A 26 -15.65 3.23 -4.24
C ILE A 26 -15.85 3.75 -2.81
N LEU A 27 -14.98 3.34 -1.87
CA LEU A 27 -15.00 3.84 -0.50
C LEU A 27 -14.88 5.38 -0.47
N ASP A 28 -13.94 5.96 -1.19
CA ASP A 28 -13.72 7.41 -1.24
C ASP A 28 -14.96 8.16 -1.75
N HIS A 29 -15.65 7.62 -2.76
CA HIS A 29 -16.88 8.25 -3.27
C HIS A 29 -18.00 8.22 -2.23
N PHE A 30 -18.18 7.12 -1.52
CA PHE A 30 -19.15 7.07 -0.41
C PHE A 30 -18.79 8.06 0.69
N MET A 31 -17.53 8.08 1.12
CA MET A 31 -17.05 8.96 2.19
C MET A 31 -17.12 10.46 1.80
N ALA A 32 -16.92 10.78 0.53
CA ALA A 32 -17.02 12.16 0.03
C ALA A 32 -18.47 12.69 0.09
N LEU A 33 -19.46 11.84 -0.14
CA LEU A 33 -20.87 12.22 -0.22
C LEU A 33 -21.58 12.03 1.14
N ASP A 34 -21.14 11.08 1.94
CA ASP A 34 -21.62 10.80 3.30
C ASP A 34 -20.45 10.31 4.19
N PRO A 35 -19.85 11.19 5.00
CA PRO A 35 -18.72 10.82 5.88
C PRO A 35 -19.07 9.74 6.92
N HIS A 36 -20.37 9.49 7.16
CA HIS A 36 -20.83 8.46 8.10
C HIS A 36 -21.07 7.10 7.42
N SER A 37 -20.81 6.99 6.14
CA SER A 37 -20.92 5.72 5.40
C SER A 37 -20.18 4.59 6.10
N LYS A 38 -20.81 3.42 6.12
CA LYS A 38 -20.19 2.14 6.48
C LYS A 38 -20.02 1.34 5.22
N VAL A 39 -18.78 1.02 4.90
CA VAL A 39 -18.40 0.38 3.64
C VAL A 39 -17.49 -0.80 3.92
N ALA A 40 -17.82 -1.93 3.36
CA ALA A 40 -16.96 -3.09 3.19
C ALA A 40 -17.11 -3.53 1.74
N CYS A 41 -16.22 -3.09 0.86
CA CYS A 41 -16.26 -3.37 -0.57
C CYS A 41 -15.06 -4.21 -0.98
N GLU A 42 -15.34 -5.36 -1.56
CA GLU A 42 -14.35 -6.25 -2.12
C GLU A 42 -14.53 -6.32 -3.64
N THR A 43 -13.42 -6.41 -4.36
CA THR A 43 -13.38 -6.45 -5.82
C THR A 43 -12.64 -7.69 -6.27
N LEU A 44 -13.20 -8.40 -7.27
CA LEU A 44 -12.52 -9.40 -8.07
C LEU A 44 -12.33 -8.85 -9.48
N VAL A 45 -11.13 -8.99 -10.03
CA VAL A 45 -10.82 -8.70 -11.43
C VAL A 45 -10.25 -9.92 -12.12
N THR A 46 -10.68 -10.18 -13.34
CA THR A 46 -10.19 -11.28 -14.18
C THR A 46 -10.33 -10.90 -15.65
N THR A 47 -10.03 -11.82 -16.58
CA THR A 47 -10.17 -11.57 -18.03
C THR A 47 -11.53 -10.96 -18.36
N GLY A 48 -11.53 -9.72 -18.85
CA GLY A 48 -12.72 -9.01 -19.32
C GLY A 48 -13.80 -8.75 -18.26
N GLN A 49 -13.52 -8.91 -16.96
CA GLN A 49 -14.56 -8.83 -15.93
C GLN A 49 -14.10 -8.23 -14.61
N VAL A 50 -15.01 -7.46 -14.00
CA VAL A 50 -14.93 -6.95 -12.61
C VAL A 50 -16.18 -7.39 -11.86
N VAL A 51 -16.01 -7.90 -10.65
CA VAL A 51 -17.11 -8.21 -9.73
C VAL A 51 -16.90 -7.43 -8.44
N LEU A 52 -17.89 -6.62 -8.08
CA LEU A 52 -17.95 -5.84 -6.84
C LEU A 52 -18.87 -6.55 -5.87
N ALA A 53 -18.41 -6.83 -4.67
CA ALA A 53 -19.19 -7.51 -3.63
C ALA A 53 -18.99 -6.84 -2.27
N GLY A 54 -19.92 -7.04 -1.34
CA GLY A 54 -19.81 -6.53 0.01
C GLY A 54 -21.05 -5.79 0.51
N GLU A 55 -20.88 -5.02 1.59
CA GLU A 55 -21.97 -4.35 2.28
C GLU A 55 -21.71 -2.85 2.39
N VAL A 56 -22.78 -2.07 2.17
CA VAL A 56 -22.77 -0.61 2.32
C VAL A 56 -23.99 -0.14 3.09
N LYS A 57 -23.79 0.77 4.05
CA LYS A 57 -24.82 1.59 4.67
C LYS A 57 -24.43 3.06 4.47
N SER A 58 -25.19 3.77 3.66
CA SER A 58 -24.92 5.18 3.31
C SER A 58 -26.20 5.86 2.85
N ASP A 59 -26.27 7.15 3.05
CA ASP A 59 -27.32 8.01 2.46
C ASP A 59 -26.92 8.51 1.05
N ALA A 60 -25.70 8.19 0.61
CA ALA A 60 -25.19 8.56 -0.71
C ALA A 60 -25.55 7.52 -1.77
N TYR A 61 -25.79 8.02 -2.99
CA TYR A 61 -25.85 7.20 -4.20
C TYR A 61 -24.54 7.35 -4.99
N VAL A 62 -23.97 6.23 -5.42
CA VAL A 62 -22.65 6.16 -6.08
C VAL A 62 -22.75 5.27 -7.31
N GLU A 63 -22.25 5.76 -8.46
CA GLU A 63 -22.19 5.00 -9.72
C GLU A 63 -20.96 4.06 -9.74
N LEU A 64 -21.15 2.87 -9.18
CA LEU A 64 -20.06 1.90 -8.96
C LEU A 64 -19.34 1.50 -10.26
N GLN A 65 -20.08 1.36 -11.37
CA GLN A 65 -19.51 0.89 -12.63
C GLN A 65 -18.60 1.97 -13.24
N ASP A 66 -19.00 3.24 -13.19
CA ASP A 66 -18.23 4.34 -13.73
C ASP A 66 -16.93 4.52 -12.94
N ILE A 67 -16.99 4.44 -11.61
CA ILE A 67 -15.80 4.51 -10.75
C ILE A 67 -14.82 3.38 -11.07
N ALA A 68 -15.31 2.14 -11.20
CA ALA A 68 -14.44 1.02 -11.54
C ALA A 68 -13.76 1.21 -12.90
N ARG A 69 -14.49 1.71 -13.92
CA ARG A 69 -13.95 2.00 -15.25
C ARG A 69 -12.93 3.13 -15.23
N ASP A 70 -13.18 4.19 -14.46
CA ASP A 70 -12.24 5.31 -14.34
C ASP A 70 -10.94 4.87 -13.69
N VAL A 71 -10.98 4.05 -12.63
CA VAL A 71 -9.79 3.45 -12.03
C VAL A 71 -9.00 2.62 -13.03
N ILE A 72 -9.66 1.74 -13.77
CA ILE A 72 -9.02 0.88 -14.78
C ILE A 72 -8.36 1.72 -15.87
N ARG A 73 -9.03 2.81 -16.32
CA ARG A 73 -8.51 3.74 -17.34
C ARG A 73 -7.28 4.50 -16.84
N GLU A 74 -7.31 5.01 -15.60
CA GLU A 74 -6.20 5.74 -14.99
C GLU A 74 -4.98 4.87 -14.73
N ILE A 75 -5.16 3.59 -14.41
CA ILE A 75 -4.08 2.61 -14.31
C ILE A 75 -3.41 2.41 -15.68
N GLY A 76 -4.18 2.52 -16.77
CA GLY A 76 -3.68 2.41 -18.15
C GLY A 76 -4.14 1.15 -18.89
N TYR A 77 -5.12 0.44 -18.38
CA TYR A 77 -5.81 -0.62 -19.11
C TYR A 77 -6.87 0.00 -20.04
N ASN A 78 -6.40 0.47 -21.20
CA ASN A 78 -7.18 1.26 -22.17
C ASN A 78 -7.08 0.72 -23.60
N LYS A 79 -6.59 -0.51 -23.76
CA LYS A 79 -6.47 -1.18 -25.05
C LYS A 79 -7.12 -2.56 -25.01
N SER A 80 -7.98 -2.86 -25.96
CA SER A 80 -8.64 -4.17 -26.08
C SER A 80 -7.66 -5.35 -26.19
N ALA A 81 -6.45 -5.09 -26.73
CA ALA A 81 -5.38 -6.07 -26.80
C ALA A 81 -4.90 -6.60 -25.42
N TYR A 82 -5.23 -5.90 -24.33
CA TYR A 82 -4.92 -6.37 -22.97
C TYR A 82 -5.94 -7.39 -22.45
N CYS A 83 -7.03 -7.66 -23.20
CA CYS A 83 -8.14 -8.54 -22.80
C CYS A 83 -8.75 -8.20 -21.43
N PHE A 84 -8.48 -6.99 -20.96
CA PHE A 84 -9.05 -6.32 -19.80
C PHE A 84 -8.84 -4.82 -20.01
N ASP A 85 -9.91 -4.09 -20.27
CA ASP A 85 -9.83 -2.64 -20.51
C ASP A 85 -11.08 -1.92 -19.97
N ALA A 86 -10.94 -0.62 -19.72
CA ALA A 86 -11.94 0.21 -19.06
C ALA A 86 -13.27 0.25 -19.81
N ASP A 87 -13.26 0.22 -21.14
CA ASP A 87 -14.46 0.45 -21.95
C ASP A 87 -15.24 -0.84 -22.22
N SER A 88 -14.54 -2.00 -22.32
CA SER A 88 -15.15 -3.26 -22.75
C SER A 88 -15.35 -4.30 -21.64
N CYS A 89 -14.67 -4.19 -20.48
CA CYS A 89 -14.85 -5.16 -19.40
C CYS A 89 -16.28 -5.12 -18.82
N GLY A 90 -16.83 -6.28 -18.49
CA GLY A 90 -18.10 -6.39 -17.74
C GLY A 90 -17.88 -5.96 -16.29
N VAL A 91 -18.76 -5.12 -15.75
CA VAL A 91 -18.73 -4.73 -14.32
C VAL A 91 -20.04 -5.21 -13.69
N LEU A 92 -19.95 -6.17 -12.78
CA LEU A 92 -21.05 -6.73 -12.02
C LEU A 92 -21.00 -6.24 -10.58
N SER A 93 -22.17 -5.89 -10.00
CA SER A 93 -22.29 -5.53 -8.60
C SER A 93 -23.19 -6.50 -7.84
N ALA A 94 -22.68 -7.02 -6.73
CA ALA A 94 -23.38 -7.80 -5.72
C ALA A 94 -23.31 -7.09 -4.35
N ILE A 95 -23.15 -5.75 -4.34
CA ILE A 95 -23.15 -4.94 -3.11
C ILE A 95 -24.59 -4.85 -2.59
N HIS A 96 -24.77 -5.07 -1.29
CA HIS A 96 -26.06 -5.01 -0.61
C HIS A 96 -25.99 -4.19 0.69
N GLY A 97 -27.16 -3.99 1.34
CA GLY A 97 -27.24 -3.25 2.60
C GLY A 97 -26.58 -3.99 3.77
N GLN A 98 -25.88 -3.25 4.66
CA GLN A 98 -25.23 -3.82 5.83
C GLN A 98 -26.20 -4.48 6.81
N SER A 99 -25.79 -5.59 7.44
CA SER A 99 -26.54 -6.30 8.48
C SER A 99 -26.80 -5.40 9.70
N ALA A 100 -28.05 -5.40 10.20
CA ALA A 100 -28.44 -4.68 11.40
C ALA A 100 -27.73 -5.20 12.67
N ASP A 101 -27.34 -6.47 12.70
CA ASP A 101 -26.69 -7.08 13.87
C ASP A 101 -25.25 -6.56 14.07
N ILE A 102 -24.50 -6.42 12.99
CA ILE A 102 -23.13 -5.83 13.03
C ILE A 102 -23.19 -4.38 13.50
N ASN A 103 -24.19 -3.63 13.02
CA ASN A 103 -24.32 -2.22 13.33
C ASN A 103 -24.57 -1.94 14.83
N ARG A 104 -25.28 -2.83 15.55
CA ARG A 104 -25.53 -2.70 17.00
C ARG A 104 -24.26 -2.70 17.85
N GLY A 105 -23.20 -3.39 17.41
CA GLY A 105 -21.92 -3.42 18.12
C GLY A 105 -21.11 -2.15 17.97
N VAL A 106 -21.28 -1.43 16.88
CA VAL A 106 -20.47 -0.25 16.50
C VAL A 106 -21.13 1.06 16.92
N GLU A 107 -22.40 1.26 16.63
CA GLU A 107 -23.12 2.50 16.96
C GLU A 107 -23.49 2.57 18.44
N ARG A 108 -23.17 3.69 19.09
CA ARG A 108 -23.50 4.04 20.47
C ARG A 108 -24.16 5.40 20.51
N THR A 109 -24.84 5.71 21.62
CA THR A 109 -25.46 7.02 21.82
C THR A 109 -24.43 8.13 21.90
N ALA A 110 -23.30 7.87 22.58
CA ALA A 110 -22.15 8.76 22.62
C ALA A 110 -21.11 8.31 21.58
N PRO A 111 -20.68 9.15 20.63
CA PRO A 111 -19.72 8.78 19.59
C PRO A 111 -18.40 8.22 20.15
N GLU A 112 -17.93 8.74 21.30
CA GLU A 112 -16.70 8.29 21.96
C GLU A 112 -16.79 6.87 22.53
N GLU A 113 -17.99 6.32 22.66
CA GLU A 113 -18.23 4.92 23.05
C GLU A 113 -18.33 3.96 21.86
N GLN A 114 -18.06 4.46 20.65
CA GLN A 114 -18.04 3.61 19.44
C GLN A 114 -17.17 2.38 19.67
N GLY A 115 -17.79 1.20 19.60
CA GLY A 115 -17.07 -0.07 19.73
C GLY A 115 -16.28 -0.40 18.48
N ALA A 116 -15.27 -1.24 18.61
CA ALA A 116 -14.56 -1.80 17.48
C ALA A 116 -15.51 -2.59 16.56
N GLY A 117 -15.40 -2.36 15.26
CA GLY A 117 -16.26 -3.01 14.26
C GLY A 117 -16.01 -4.50 14.09
N ASP A 118 -14.88 -5.00 14.59
CA ASP A 118 -14.52 -6.41 14.62
C ASP A 118 -13.51 -6.67 15.74
N GLN A 119 -13.28 -7.94 16.04
CA GLN A 119 -12.11 -8.38 16.81
C GLN A 119 -10.88 -8.42 15.93
N GLY A 120 -9.68 -8.27 16.49
CA GLY A 120 -8.45 -8.45 15.72
C GLY A 120 -7.19 -7.98 16.43
N ILE A 121 -6.06 -8.27 15.80
CA ILE A 121 -4.74 -7.77 16.17
C ILE A 121 -4.17 -6.96 15.01
N MET A 122 -3.65 -5.77 15.29
CA MET A 122 -3.10 -4.86 14.29
C MET A 122 -1.69 -4.48 14.69
N PHE A 123 -0.81 -4.33 13.70
CA PHE A 123 0.60 -4.05 13.93
C PHE A 123 1.02 -2.74 13.27
N GLY A 124 1.86 -2.00 13.99
CA GLY A 124 2.62 -0.88 13.48
C GLY A 124 4.10 -1.13 13.65
N TYR A 125 4.91 -0.67 12.71
CA TYR A 125 6.34 -0.84 12.74
C TYR A 125 7.06 0.40 12.20
N ALA A 126 8.25 0.69 12.72
CA ALA A 126 9.17 1.68 12.18
C ALA A 126 10.60 1.27 12.48
N CYS A 127 11.54 1.59 11.58
CA CYS A 127 12.97 1.39 11.75
C CYS A 127 13.76 2.50 11.07
N ARG A 128 15.04 2.70 11.48
CA ARG A 128 15.92 3.76 10.96
C ARG A 128 16.69 3.38 9.68
N GLU A 129 16.11 2.51 8.84
CA GLU A 129 16.78 2.09 7.61
C GLU A 129 16.62 3.12 6.46
N THR A 130 15.55 3.90 6.48
CA THR A 130 15.25 4.92 5.46
C THR A 130 14.75 6.22 6.10
N PRO A 131 14.76 7.35 5.37
CA PRO A 131 14.18 8.61 5.88
C PRO A 131 12.69 8.52 6.21
N SER A 132 11.96 7.64 5.52
CA SER A 132 10.55 7.36 5.77
C SER A 132 10.31 6.50 7.02
N LEU A 133 11.40 6.02 7.67
CA LEU A 133 11.39 5.05 8.77
C LEU A 133 10.70 3.73 8.40
N MET A 134 11.00 3.26 7.19
CA MET A 134 10.55 1.97 6.62
C MET A 134 11.74 1.04 6.36
N PRO A 135 11.50 -0.28 6.28
CA PRO A 135 12.53 -1.23 5.85
C PRO A 135 13.04 -0.91 4.44
N LEU A 136 14.35 -0.85 4.25
CA LEU A 136 15.00 -0.49 2.99
C LEU A 136 14.58 -1.43 1.84
N THR A 137 14.47 -2.73 2.11
CA THR A 137 14.09 -3.72 1.09
C THR A 137 12.72 -3.44 0.48
N LEU A 138 11.74 -3.08 1.31
CA LEU A 138 10.39 -2.76 0.85
C LEU A 138 10.32 -1.37 0.20
N ASP A 139 10.89 -0.37 0.86
CA ASP A 139 10.88 1.02 0.38
C ASP A 139 11.50 1.11 -1.03
N LEU A 140 12.64 0.45 -1.24
CA LEU A 140 13.28 0.37 -2.54
C LEU A 140 12.46 -0.43 -3.55
N SER A 141 11.80 -1.52 -3.13
CA SER A 141 10.90 -2.28 -4.01
C SER A 141 9.73 -1.43 -4.50
N HIS A 142 9.12 -0.63 -3.63
CA HIS A 142 8.07 0.33 -4.02
C HIS A 142 8.60 1.40 -4.96
N ALA A 143 9.73 2.02 -4.62
CA ALA A 143 10.33 3.11 -5.41
C ALA A 143 10.64 2.69 -6.85
N LEU A 144 11.10 1.45 -7.07
CA LEU A 144 11.35 0.90 -8.41
C LEU A 144 10.07 0.88 -9.26
N LEU A 145 8.97 0.42 -8.70
CA LEU A 145 7.71 0.29 -9.44
C LEU A 145 6.95 1.61 -9.57
N GLU A 146 7.04 2.47 -8.57
CA GLU A 146 6.49 3.83 -8.63
C GLU A 146 7.14 4.63 -9.76
N GLU A 147 8.48 4.60 -9.86
CA GLU A 147 9.21 5.26 -10.93
C GLU A 147 8.94 4.62 -12.31
N LEU A 148 8.82 3.30 -12.37
CA LEU A 148 8.46 2.59 -13.61
C LEU A 148 7.06 3.01 -14.11
N ALA A 149 6.09 3.14 -13.20
CA ALA A 149 4.75 3.61 -13.54
C ALA A 149 4.75 5.09 -13.96
N ARG A 150 5.58 5.93 -13.32
CA ARG A 150 5.76 7.32 -13.71
C ARG A 150 6.31 7.46 -15.13
N ILE A 151 7.36 6.68 -15.46
CA ILE A 151 7.91 6.64 -16.83
C ILE A 151 6.82 6.23 -17.81
N ARG A 152 6.04 5.20 -17.50
CA ARG A 152 4.96 4.70 -18.37
C ARG A 152 3.87 5.74 -18.61
N LYS A 153 3.49 6.51 -17.58
CA LYS A 153 2.39 7.48 -17.65
C LYS A 153 2.82 8.84 -18.20
N GLU A 154 4.01 9.31 -17.82
CA GLU A 154 4.44 10.69 -18.06
C GLU A 154 5.54 10.80 -19.12
N GLU A 155 6.39 9.79 -19.25
CA GLU A 155 7.57 9.81 -20.11
C GLU A 155 7.66 8.53 -20.98
N LEU A 156 6.55 8.03 -21.49
CA LEU A 156 6.47 6.76 -22.23
C LEU A 156 7.48 6.65 -23.38
N HIS A 157 7.93 7.77 -23.95
CA HIS A 157 8.92 7.81 -25.01
C HIS A 157 10.29 7.21 -24.61
N LEU A 158 10.59 7.15 -23.29
CA LEU A 158 11.82 6.55 -22.78
C LEU A 158 11.81 5.02 -22.81
N MET A 159 10.63 4.43 -22.55
CA MET A 159 10.41 2.97 -22.55
C MET A 159 9.01 2.69 -23.14
N PRO A 160 8.82 2.84 -24.47
CA PRO A 160 7.49 2.91 -25.10
C PRO A 160 6.72 1.59 -25.08
N TYR A 161 7.36 0.50 -24.74
CA TYR A 161 6.78 -0.85 -24.65
C TYR A 161 6.16 -1.18 -23.30
N LEU A 162 6.28 -0.31 -22.28
CA LEU A 162 5.78 -0.60 -20.91
C LEU A 162 4.26 -0.75 -20.88
N ARG A 163 3.81 -1.78 -20.15
CA ARG A 163 2.42 -2.05 -19.80
C ARG A 163 2.21 -1.94 -18.29
N PRO A 164 0.94 -1.92 -17.78
CA PRO A 164 0.67 -1.57 -16.40
C PRO A 164 1.17 -2.56 -15.34
N ASP A 165 1.20 -3.87 -15.63
CA ASP A 165 1.56 -4.89 -14.65
C ASP A 165 3.08 -5.02 -14.49
N ALA A 166 3.52 -5.01 -13.23
CA ALA A 166 4.93 -5.23 -12.90
C ALA A 166 5.09 -5.71 -11.45
N LYS A 167 6.21 -6.37 -11.19
CA LYS A 167 6.65 -6.81 -9.85
C LYS A 167 8.11 -6.46 -9.66
N SER A 168 8.48 -6.16 -8.42
CA SER A 168 9.87 -5.99 -8.00
C SER A 168 10.17 -6.81 -6.76
N GLN A 169 11.44 -7.15 -6.58
CA GLN A 169 11.94 -7.81 -5.39
C GLN A 169 13.35 -7.31 -5.13
N VAL A 170 13.64 -6.93 -3.88
CA VAL A 170 14.95 -6.43 -3.47
C VAL A 170 15.45 -7.27 -2.32
N THR A 171 16.68 -7.80 -2.47
CA THR A 171 17.42 -8.51 -1.43
C THR A 171 18.58 -7.65 -0.97
N VAL A 172 18.66 -7.42 0.33
CA VAL A 172 19.75 -6.68 0.99
C VAL A 172 20.49 -7.60 1.92
N GLU A 173 21.82 -7.47 1.93
CA GLU A 173 22.69 -8.07 2.92
C GLU A 173 22.76 -7.18 4.16
N TYR A 174 22.50 -7.76 5.32
CA TYR A 174 22.50 -7.08 6.61
C TYR A 174 23.64 -7.61 7.49
N SER A 175 24.21 -6.74 8.33
CA SER A 175 25.11 -7.16 9.41
C SER A 175 24.33 -7.96 10.46
N GLU A 176 25.06 -8.60 11.39
CA GLU A 176 24.47 -9.32 12.53
C GLU A 176 23.62 -8.40 13.44
N GLU A 177 23.96 -7.10 13.47
CA GLU A 177 23.22 -6.06 14.21
C GLU A 177 22.04 -5.46 13.42
N GLY A 178 21.72 -6.01 12.24
CA GLY A 178 20.58 -5.59 11.43
C GLY A 178 20.81 -4.32 10.59
N LYS A 179 22.07 -3.90 10.36
CA LYS A 179 22.38 -2.74 9.51
C LYS A 179 22.49 -3.15 8.04
N PRO A 180 21.85 -2.44 7.10
CA PRO A 180 22.04 -2.69 5.67
C PRO A 180 23.51 -2.49 5.27
N LEU A 181 24.07 -3.45 4.54
CA LEU A 181 25.46 -3.44 4.08
C LEU A 181 25.55 -3.26 2.56
N ARG A 182 24.79 -4.06 1.80
CA ARG A 182 24.87 -4.12 0.34
C ARG A 182 23.52 -4.60 -0.24
N ILE A 183 23.18 -4.09 -1.40
CA ILE A 183 22.06 -4.61 -2.20
C ILE A 183 22.58 -5.82 -2.99
N ASP A 184 22.13 -7.01 -2.61
CA ASP A 184 22.59 -8.26 -3.23
C ASP A 184 21.91 -8.52 -4.57
N THR A 185 20.57 -8.41 -4.62
CA THR A 185 19.80 -8.75 -5.82
C THR A 185 18.62 -7.82 -6.00
N ILE A 186 18.39 -7.37 -7.23
CA ILE A 186 17.18 -6.69 -7.68
C ILE A 186 16.53 -7.53 -8.76
N VAL A 187 15.25 -7.89 -8.58
CA VAL A 187 14.43 -8.54 -9.59
C VAL A 187 13.35 -7.57 -10.04
N ILE A 188 13.18 -7.40 -11.35
CA ILE A 188 12.09 -6.61 -11.95
C ILE A 188 11.43 -7.45 -13.03
N SER A 189 10.13 -7.72 -12.86
CA SER A 189 9.29 -8.32 -13.88
C SER A 189 8.28 -7.29 -14.34
N THR A 190 8.38 -6.83 -15.58
CA THR A 190 7.48 -5.83 -16.15
C THR A 190 6.79 -6.33 -17.40
N GLN A 191 5.48 -6.17 -17.46
CA GLN A 191 4.68 -6.43 -18.64
C GLN A 191 5.07 -5.43 -19.74
N HIS A 192 5.16 -5.93 -21.00
CA HIS A 192 5.58 -5.13 -22.15
C HIS A 192 4.82 -5.51 -23.41
N ASP A 193 4.82 -4.63 -24.40
CA ASP A 193 4.36 -4.94 -25.75
C ASP A 193 5.26 -5.98 -26.41
N ASP A 194 4.73 -6.73 -27.37
CA ASP A 194 5.50 -7.61 -28.26
C ASP A 194 6.14 -6.74 -29.37
N PHE A 195 7.23 -6.02 -29.01
CA PHE A 195 7.74 -4.92 -29.80
C PHE A 195 8.88 -5.29 -30.76
N ILE A 196 9.42 -6.52 -30.66
CA ILE A 196 10.38 -7.08 -31.63
C ILE A 196 9.72 -8.30 -32.27
N GLN A 197 9.45 -8.21 -33.59
CA GLN A 197 8.82 -9.29 -34.31
C GLN A 197 9.86 -10.32 -34.77
N PRO A 198 9.58 -11.63 -34.69
CA PRO A 198 10.49 -12.64 -35.22
C PRO A 198 10.66 -12.52 -36.72
N ALA A 199 11.82 -12.91 -37.24
CA ALA A 199 12.12 -12.84 -38.67
C ALA A 199 11.24 -13.75 -39.54
N ASP A 200 10.76 -14.84 -38.95
CA ASP A 200 9.82 -15.79 -39.54
C ASP A 200 8.98 -16.48 -38.44
N ALA A 201 8.11 -17.42 -38.84
CA ALA A 201 7.20 -18.12 -37.94
C ALA A 201 7.84 -19.33 -37.20
N THR A 202 9.15 -19.44 -37.18
CA THR A 202 9.85 -20.54 -36.48
C THR A 202 9.99 -20.25 -35.00
N ALA A 203 10.02 -21.30 -34.17
CA ALA A 203 10.27 -21.17 -32.74
C ALA A 203 11.66 -20.59 -32.41
N GLU A 204 12.63 -20.83 -33.29
CA GLU A 204 14.00 -20.29 -33.18
C GLU A 204 14.01 -18.77 -33.39
N ALA A 205 13.36 -18.27 -34.43
CA ALA A 205 13.22 -16.83 -34.68
C ALA A 205 12.47 -16.12 -33.55
N GLN A 206 11.42 -16.77 -32.98
CA GLN A 206 10.71 -16.24 -31.81
C GLN A 206 11.62 -16.16 -30.57
N ALA A 207 12.40 -17.18 -30.27
CA ALA A 207 13.32 -17.18 -29.14
C ALA A 207 14.42 -16.10 -29.27
N ILE A 208 14.89 -15.81 -30.50
CA ILE A 208 15.80 -14.69 -30.73
C ILE A 208 15.13 -13.35 -30.43
N ALA A 209 13.93 -13.10 -30.97
CA ALA A 209 13.18 -11.88 -30.75
C ALA A 209 12.88 -11.67 -29.23
N ASP A 210 12.49 -12.72 -28.52
CA ASP A 210 12.23 -12.67 -27.07
C ASP A 210 13.51 -12.32 -26.28
N THR A 211 14.66 -12.88 -26.69
CA THR A 211 15.96 -12.58 -26.07
C THR A 211 16.37 -11.11 -26.30
N GLU A 212 16.17 -10.61 -27.51
CA GLU A 212 16.45 -9.21 -27.85
C GLU A 212 15.55 -8.24 -27.09
N MET A 213 14.25 -8.56 -26.95
CA MET A 213 13.33 -7.75 -26.12
C MET A 213 13.79 -7.70 -24.67
N GLN A 214 14.13 -8.85 -24.08
CA GLN A 214 14.62 -8.91 -22.69
C GLN A 214 15.92 -8.13 -22.50
N ALA A 215 16.86 -8.23 -23.45
CA ALA A 215 18.11 -7.48 -23.40
C ALA A 215 17.86 -5.96 -23.47
N ARG A 216 16.95 -5.52 -24.34
CA ARG A 216 16.56 -4.12 -24.45
C ARG A 216 15.91 -3.60 -23.17
N ILE A 217 14.96 -4.32 -22.60
CA ILE A 217 14.29 -3.97 -21.34
C ILE A 217 15.33 -3.87 -20.21
N THR A 218 16.27 -4.84 -20.13
CA THR A 218 17.33 -4.86 -19.12
C THR A 218 18.23 -3.64 -19.23
N GLU A 219 18.63 -3.25 -20.43
CA GLU A 219 19.46 -2.07 -20.66
C GLU A 219 18.73 -0.77 -20.30
N ASP A 220 17.45 -0.63 -20.67
CA ASP A 220 16.67 0.55 -20.35
C ASP A 220 16.40 0.66 -18.83
N ILE A 221 16.16 -0.46 -18.14
CA ILE A 221 16.09 -0.47 -16.67
C ILE A 221 17.40 0.01 -16.06
N ARG A 222 18.54 -0.50 -16.52
CA ARG A 222 19.86 -0.12 -16.02
C ARG A 222 20.19 1.35 -16.26
N ARG A 223 19.84 1.89 -17.43
CA ARG A 223 20.21 3.24 -17.84
C ARG A 223 19.19 4.30 -17.44
N VAL A 224 17.91 3.97 -17.36
CA VAL A 224 16.83 4.93 -17.15
C VAL A 224 16.24 4.80 -15.74
N LEU A 225 15.80 3.58 -15.36
CA LEU A 225 15.07 3.38 -14.12
C LEU A 225 15.98 3.48 -12.89
N LEU A 226 17.03 2.65 -12.82
CA LEU A 226 17.86 2.54 -11.61
C LEU A 226 18.52 3.87 -11.20
N PRO A 227 19.13 4.67 -12.10
CA PRO A 227 19.72 5.94 -11.72
C PRO A 227 18.71 6.93 -11.11
N ARG A 228 17.48 6.96 -11.62
CA ARG A 228 16.42 7.82 -11.11
C ARG A 228 15.93 7.40 -9.73
N VAL A 229 15.80 6.09 -9.52
CA VAL A 229 15.41 5.55 -8.22
C VAL A 229 16.49 5.83 -7.18
N PHE A 230 17.75 5.47 -7.46
CA PHE A 230 18.84 5.66 -6.50
C PHE A 230 19.14 7.13 -6.20
N ALA A 231 18.91 8.04 -7.14
CA ALA A 231 19.05 9.48 -6.88
C ALA A 231 18.10 10.02 -5.79
N ARG A 232 17.05 9.26 -5.43
CA ARG A 232 16.09 9.62 -4.36
C ARG A 232 16.61 9.24 -2.96
N TYR A 233 17.69 8.46 -2.87
CA TYR A 233 18.21 7.90 -1.62
C TYR A 233 19.48 8.58 -1.16
N PRO A 234 19.81 8.54 0.16
CA PRO A 234 21.07 9.00 0.70
C PRO A 234 22.27 8.25 0.08
N GLU A 235 23.46 8.87 0.18
CA GLU A 235 24.69 8.35 -0.45
C GLU A 235 25.09 6.94 0.02
N ASP A 236 24.81 6.57 1.25
CA ASP A 236 25.11 5.24 1.79
C ASP A 236 24.27 4.16 1.10
N VAL A 237 22.99 4.42 0.85
CA VAL A 237 22.11 3.54 0.08
C VAL A 237 22.54 3.49 -1.38
N GLN A 238 22.93 4.65 -1.98
CA GLN A 238 23.44 4.68 -3.35
C GLN A 238 24.71 3.83 -3.50
N ARG A 239 25.62 3.87 -2.52
CA ARG A 239 26.85 3.05 -2.50
C ARG A 239 26.60 1.57 -2.24
N ALA A 240 25.47 1.22 -1.61
CA ALA A 240 25.08 -0.17 -1.39
C ALA A 240 24.67 -0.89 -2.69
N PHE A 241 24.36 -0.14 -3.76
CA PHE A 241 24.19 -0.65 -5.13
C PHE A 241 25.52 -0.54 -5.87
N ASP A 242 26.14 -1.66 -6.17
CA ASP A 242 27.47 -1.75 -6.75
C ASP A 242 27.52 -2.72 -7.96
N SER A 243 28.73 -2.98 -8.49
CA SER A 243 28.94 -3.89 -9.62
C SER A 243 28.65 -5.37 -9.31
N GLU A 244 28.60 -5.74 -8.03
CA GLU A 244 28.31 -7.10 -7.58
C GLU A 244 26.80 -7.34 -7.41
N THR A 245 25.98 -6.28 -7.45
CA THR A 245 24.53 -6.38 -7.36
C THR A 245 23.96 -7.13 -8.57
N LYS A 246 23.27 -8.22 -8.34
CA LYS A 246 22.61 -9.01 -9.37
C LYS A 246 21.33 -8.31 -9.82
N LEU A 247 21.23 -8.02 -11.12
CA LEU A 247 20.01 -7.48 -11.72
C LEU A 247 19.35 -8.56 -12.59
N LEU A 248 18.15 -9.01 -12.21
CA LEU A 248 17.33 -9.98 -12.91
C LEU A 248 16.09 -9.30 -13.50
N VAL A 249 16.00 -9.22 -14.82
CA VAL A 249 14.89 -8.57 -15.52
C VAL A 249 14.13 -9.60 -16.34
N ASN A 250 12.83 -9.72 -16.12
CA ASN A 250 11.97 -10.71 -16.76
C ASN A 250 12.65 -12.09 -16.86
N PRO A 251 13.06 -12.70 -15.72
CA PRO A 251 13.92 -13.89 -15.75
C PRO A 251 13.27 -15.12 -16.42
N THR A 252 11.96 -15.09 -16.62
CA THR A 252 11.21 -16.11 -17.40
C THR A 252 11.20 -15.80 -18.92
N GLY A 253 11.78 -14.68 -19.35
CA GLY A 253 11.76 -14.18 -20.71
C GLY A 253 10.61 -13.20 -20.98
N LYS A 254 9.81 -13.47 -22.02
CA LYS A 254 8.71 -12.62 -22.46
C LYS A 254 7.58 -12.49 -21.43
N PHE A 255 7.12 -11.24 -21.18
CA PHE A 255 5.99 -10.95 -20.28
C PHE A 255 4.97 -10.02 -20.98
N VAL A 256 4.30 -10.52 -22.00
CA VAL A 256 3.28 -9.78 -22.77
C VAL A 256 1.88 -10.00 -22.18
N ILE A 257 1.54 -11.23 -21.77
CA ILE A 257 0.29 -11.55 -21.12
C ILE A 257 0.46 -11.26 -19.62
N GLY A 258 -0.31 -10.30 -19.11
CA GLY A 258 -0.25 -9.87 -17.71
C GLY A 258 -1.53 -9.11 -17.32
N GLY A 259 -1.52 -8.52 -16.13
CA GLY A 259 -2.69 -7.89 -15.57
C GLY A 259 -3.83 -8.88 -15.31
N PRO A 260 -5.09 -8.43 -15.17
CA PRO A 260 -6.24 -9.31 -14.91
C PRO A 260 -6.49 -10.39 -15.96
N HIS A 261 -5.92 -10.26 -17.16
CA HIS A 261 -5.96 -11.32 -18.16
C HIS A 261 -4.95 -12.45 -17.86
N GLY A 262 -3.81 -12.11 -17.28
CA GLY A 262 -2.79 -13.10 -16.92
C GLY A 262 -3.10 -13.85 -15.64
N ASP A 263 -3.66 -13.16 -14.65
CA ASP A 263 -3.99 -13.72 -13.34
C ASP A 263 -5.19 -12.97 -12.71
N THR A 264 -5.98 -13.67 -11.92
CA THR A 264 -7.12 -13.10 -11.22
C THR A 264 -6.65 -12.30 -10.00
N GLY A 265 -7.18 -11.07 -9.84
CA GLY A 265 -6.94 -10.22 -8.69
C GLY A 265 -8.12 -10.15 -7.73
N LEU A 266 -7.81 -9.97 -6.44
CA LEU A 266 -8.79 -9.81 -5.37
C LEU A 266 -8.31 -8.75 -4.38
N THR A 267 -9.25 -7.99 -3.82
CA THR A 267 -8.97 -7.05 -2.72
C THR A 267 -8.34 -7.78 -1.54
N GLY A 268 -7.26 -7.20 -0.98
CA GLY A 268 -6.65 -7.70 0.25
C GLY A 268 -5.72 -8.90 0.10
N ARG A 269 -5.21 -9.19 -1.10
CA ARG A 269 -4.25 -10.28 -1.34
C ARG A 269 -2.78 -9.85 -1.37
N LYS A 270 -2.49 -8.56 -1.13
CA LYS A 270 -1.13 -8.00 -1.09
C LYS A 270 -0.81 -7.30 0.23
N ILE A 271 -1.38 -7.81 1.34
CA ILE A 271 -1.30 -7.19 2.67
C ILE A 271 0.13 -7.02 3.19
N ILE A 272 1.07 -7.87 2.81
CA ILE A 272 2.47 -7.76 3.20
C ILE A 272 3.17 -6.66 2.39
N VAL A 273 2.85 -6.54 1.10
CA VAL A 273 3.29 -5.41 0.23
C VAL A 273 2.72 -4.08 0.74
N ASP A 274 1.48 -4.10 1.20
CA ASP A 274 0.79 -2.91 1.74
C ASP A 274 1.39 -2.41 3.05
N THR A 275 2.14 -3.24 3.78
CA THR A 275 2.62 -2.96 5.14
C THR A 275 4.14 -2.88 5.24
N TYR A 276 4.83 -3.96 5.64
CA TYR A 276 6.25 -3.90 6.00
C TYR A 276 7.13 -4.91 5.25
N GLY A 277 6.65 -5.52 4.16
CA GLY A 277 7.44 -6.42 3.29
C GLY A 277 7.97 -7.66 4.00
N GLY A 278 7.32 -8.12 5.07
CA GLY A 278 7.75 -9.28 5.86
C GLY A 278 8.73 -8.95 6.99
N LYS A 279 9.18 -7.69 7.14
CA LYS A 279 10.09 -7.28 8.23
C LYS A 279 9.39 -7.28 9.59
N ALA A 280 8.09 -7.02 9.62
CA ALA A 280 7.27 -7.01 10.82
C ALA A 280 6.09 -7.97 10.71
N ALA A 281 5.50 -8.31 11.86
CA ALA A 281 4.27 -9.09 11.95
C ALA A 281 3.09 -8.38 11.27
N HIS A 282 2.08 -9.15 10.88
CA HIS A 282 0.81 -8.68 10.32
C HIS A 282 -0.35 -9.41 10.98
N GLY A 283 -1.44 -8.70 11.27
CA GLY A 283 -2.63 -9.28 11.91
C GLY A 283 -3.55 -10.08 10.99
N GLY A 284 -3.35 -10.01 9.68
CA GLY A 284 -4.12 -10.74 8.67
C GLY A 284 -5.26 -9.94 8.04
N GLY A 285 -5.68 -8.80 8.64
CA GLY A 285 -6.75 -7.96 8.12
C GLY A 285 -6.32 -7.13 6.89
N ALA A 286 -7.09 -7.20 5.80
CA ALA A 286 -6.92 -6.32 4.65
C ALA A 286 -7.41 -4.91 4.96
N PHE A 287 -6.85 -3.90 4.26
CA PHE A 287 -7.20 -2.49 4.44
C PHE A 287 -8.20 -1.98 3.41
N SER A 288 -7.89 -2.19 2.12
CA SER A 288 -8.66 -1.61 1.01
C SER A 288 -10.13 -2.02 1.06
N GLY A 289 -11.01 -1.08 0.70
CA GLY A 289 -12.46 -1.25 0.69
C GLY A 289 -13.15 -1.13 2.05
N LYS A 290 -12.40 -0.96 3.14
CA LYS A 290 -12.92 -0.84 4.51
C LYS A 290 -12.95 0.60 4.99
N ASP A 291 -14.10 1.08 5.48
CA ASP A 291 -14.24 2.37 6.17
C ASP A 291 -13.54 2.34 7.55
N PRO A 292 -13.23 3.51 8.17
CA PRO A 292 -12.40 3.58 9.37
C PRO A 292 -13.04 2.99 10.65
N SER A 293 -14.30 2.60 10.66
CA SER A 293 -14.88 1.84 11.78
C SER A 293 -14.33 0.41 11.88
N LYS A 294 -13.72 -0.09 10.81
CA LYS A 294 -13.02 -1.36 10.78
C LYS A 294 -11.61 -1.18 11.32
N VAL A 295 -11.39 -1.68 12.54
CA VAL A 295 -10.12 -1.53 13.26
C VAL A 295 -8.93 -2.19 12.54
N ASP A 296 -9.16 -3.18 11.69
CA ASP A 296 -8.13 -3.74 10.80
C ASP A 296 -7.34 -2.65 10.08
N ARG A 297 -8.03 -1.60 9.63
CA ARG A 297 -7.43 -0.47 8.94
C ARG A 297 -7.05 0.66 9.90
N SER A 298 -8.00 1.19 10.65
CA SER A 298 -7.79 2.37 11.50
C SER A 298 -6.77 2.14 12.60
N ALA A 299 -6.81 1.00 13.28
CA ALA A 299 -5.85 0.69 14.33
C ALA A 299 -4.46 0.31 13.79
N ALA A 300 -4.36 -0.28 12.60
CA ALA A 300 -3.06 -0.48 11.95
C ALA A 300 -2.39 0.86 11.59
N TYR A 301 -3.16 1.85 11.13
CA TYR A 301 -2.66 3.21 10.90
C TYR A 301 -2.24 3.89 12.19
N ALA A 302 -3.04 3.75 13.27
CA ALA A 302 -2.68 4.26 14.58
C ALA A 302 -1.41 3.60 15.14
N ALA A 303 -1.26 2.29 15.02
CA ALA A 303 -0.07 1.57 15.43
C ALA A 303 1.18 2.02 14.66
N ARG A 304 1.07 2.26 13.33
CA ARG A 304 2.16 2.86 12.55
C ARG A 304 2.51 4.25 13.03
N HIS A 305 1.54 5.11 13.27
CA HIS A 305 1.74 6.47 13.77
C HIS A 305 2.51 6.45 15.09
N ILE A 306 2.15 5.57 16.02
CA ILE A 306 2.84 5.39 17.31
C ILE A 306 4.28 4.93 17.09
N ALA A 307 4.49 3.83 16.34
CA ALA A 307 5.81 3.28 16.10
C ALA A 307 6.75 4.31 15.44
N LYS A 308 6.25 5.04 14.43
CA LYS A 308 7.02 6.08 13.72
C LYS A 308 7.42 7.22 14.65
N ASN A 309 6.51 7.71 15.48
CA ASN A 309 6.80 8.79 16.43
C ASN A 309 7.76 8.34 17.55
N LEU A 310 7.67 7.09 18.05
CA LEU A 310 8.62 6.55 19.03
C LEU A 310 10.04 6.51 18.47
N VAL A 311 10.21 5.99 17.25
CA VAL A 311 11.53 5.94 16.58
C VAL A 311 12.05 7.37 16.31
N ALA A 312 11.21 8.25 15.79
CA ALA A 312 11.59 9.64 15.50
C ALA A 312 11.94 10.43 16.79
N ALA A 313 11.26 10.17 17.89
CA ALA A 313 11.57 10.77 19.20
C ALA A 313 12.93 10.32 19.76
N GLY A 314 13.47 9.20 19.28
CA GLY A 314 14.73 8.64 19.77
C GLY A 314 14.57 7.61 20.89
N VAL A 315 13.37 7.06 21.08
CA VAL A 315 13.12 6.02 22.10
C VAL A 315 13.85 4.74 21.76
N ALA A 316 13.87 4.35 20.47
CA ALA A 316 14.58 3.18 19.96
C ALA A 316 14.91 3.38 18.48
N ASP A 317 15.76 2.54 17.89
CA ASP A 317 16.04 2.52 16.45
C ASP A 317 15.02 1.70 15.67
N GLU A 318 14.33 0.77 16.34
CA GLU A 318 13.32 -0.10 15.77
C GLU A 318 12.19 -0.32 16.80
N VAL A 319 10.94 -0.20 16.36
CA VAL A 319 9.77 -0.38 17.22
C VAL A 319 8.68 -1.13 16.51
N LEU A 320 8.19 -2.20 17.13
CA LEU A 320 6.96 -2.91 16.78
C LEU A 320 5.88 -2.57 17.82
N VAL A 321 4.71 -2.19 17.36
CA VAL A 321 3.52 -1.95 18.20
C VAL A 321 2.42 -2.92 17.79
N GLN A 322 1.80 -3.61 18.73
CA GLN A 322 0.58 -4.39 18.51
C GLN A 322 -0.57 -3.78 19.29
N LEU A 323 -1.70 -3.61 18.64
CA LEU A 323 -2.98 -3.27 19.24
C LEU A 323 -3.96 -4.41 19.05
N ALA A 324 -4.76 -4.74 20.06
CA ALA A 324 -5.78 -5.78 19.95
C ALA A 324 -7.14 -5.26 20.42
N TYR A 325 -8.20 -5.64 19.72
CA TYR A 325 -9.58 -5.24 20.03
C TYR A 325 -10.51 -6.44 20.09
N ALA A 326 -11.58 -6.29 20.88
CA ALA A 326 -12.76 -7.16 20.85
C ALA A 326 -13.91 -6.44 20.17
N ILE A 327 -14.71 -7.16 19.40
CA ILE A 327 -15.87 -6.60 18.71
C ILE A 327 -16.82 -5.89 19.70
N GLY A 328 -17.26 -4.70 19.36
CA GLY A 328 -18.19 -3.89 20.18
C GLY A 328 -17.58 -3.26 21.43
N VAL A 329 -16.28 -3.42 21.69
CA VAL A 329 -15.55 -2.80 22.80
C VAL A 329 -14.73 -1.62 22.29
N ALA A 330 -14.81 -0.46 22.97
CA ALA A 330 -14.10 0.73 22.54
C ALA A 330 -12.61 0.70 22.93
N GLU A 331 -12.31 0.27 24.15
CA GLU A 331 -10.92 0.20 24.62
C GLU A 331 -10.18 -0.98 24.01
N PRO A 332 -8.89 -0.80 23.65
CA PRO A 332 -8.09 -1.95 23.24
C PRO A 332 -7.95 -2.95 24.39
N ILE A 333 -8.02 -4.25 24.09
CA ILE A 333 -7.82 -5.31 25.09
C ILE A 333 -6.35 -5.53 25.43
N SER A 334 -5.42 -5.13 24.55
CA SER A 334 -3.99 -5.13 24.83
C SER A 334 -3.23 -4.14 23.94
N ILE A 335 -2.15 -3.60 24.51
CA ILE A 335 -1.14 -2.79 23.85
C ILE A 335 0.21 -3.47 24.13
N PHE A 336 0.92 -3.84 23.08
CA PHE A 336 2.24 -4.44 23.20
C PHE A 336 3.25 -3.62 22.39
N VAL A 337 4.43 -3.40 22.97
CA VAL A 337 5.55 -2.73 22.33
C VAL A 337 6.76 -3.63 22.40
N ASN A 338 7.54 -3.69 21.33
CA ASN A 338 8.83 -4.37 21.28
C ASN A 338 9.84 -3.48 20.55
N THR A 339 10.91 -3.11 21.23
CA THR A 339 12.01 -2.31 20.68
C THR A 339 13.09 -3.16 20.02
N ASN A 340 12.91 -4.48 19.95
CA ASN A 340 13.89 -5.45 19.41
C ASN A 340 15.32 -5.28 19.99
N GLY A 341 15.42 -4.83 21.25
CA GLY A 341 16.68 -4.61 21.93
C GLY A 341 17.42 -3.34 21.49
N THR A 342 16.79 -2.45 20.75
CA THR A 342 17.37 -1.18 20.24
C THR A 342 16.99 0.04 21.07
N SER A 343 16.42 -0.15 22.28
CA SER A 343 15.98 0.92 23.18
C SER A 343 17.15 1.84 23.59
N HIS A 344 16.90 3.15 23.55
CA HIS A 344 17.81 4.19 24.06
C HIS A 344 17.39 4.74 25.42
N VAL A 345 16.26 4.26 25.98
CA VAL A 345 15.75 4.65 27.27
C VAL A 345 15.92 3.51 28.28
N SER A 346 15.93 3.84 29.59
CA SER A 346 16.08 2.84 30.66
C SER A 346 14.80 2.03 30.95
N LEU A 347 13.68 2.41 30.31
CA LEU A 347 12.39 1.75 30.48
C LEU A 347 12.34 0.43 29.70
N SER A 348 11.68 -0.56 30.31
CA SER A 348 11.34 -1.81 29.64
C SER A 348 10.26 -1.58 28.57
N ASP A 349 10.13 -2.48 27.60
CA ASP A 349 9.08 -2.45 26.58
C ASP A 349 7.67 -2.39 27.19
N ALA A 350 7.44 -3.05 28.31
CA ALA A 350 6.17 -2.99 29.03
C ALA A 350 5.88 -1.61 29.67
N GLU A 351 6.90 -0.91 30.14
CA GLU A 351 6.77 0.48 30.64
C GLU A 351 6.57 1.47 29.48
N ILE A 352 7.23 1.24 28.34
CA ILE A 352 6.99 2.00 27.11
C ILE A 352 5.54 1.83 26.67
N ALA A 353 5.00 0.62 26.68
CA ALA A 353 3.60 0.34 26.33
C ALA A 353 2.60 1.09 27.23
N LYS A 354 2.88 1.22 28.55
CA LYS A 354 2.05 2.03 29.46
C LYS A 354 2.08 3.51 29.10
N LEU A 355 3.24 4.06 28.78
CA LEU A 355 3.34 5.47 28.37
C LEU A 355 2.65 5.71 27.03
N VAL A 356 2.66 4.73 26.11
CA VAL A 356 1.88 4.79 24.88
C VAL A 356 0.38 4.89 25.17
N ASP A 357 -0.15 4.08 26.09
CA ASP A 357 -1.55 4.10 26.51
C ASP A 357 -1.95 5.45 27.16
N GLU A 358 -1.05 6.04 27.94
CA GLU A 358 -1.28 7.35 28.56
C GLU A 358 -1.27 8.53 27.57
N VAL A 359 -0.51 8.40 26.45
CA VAL A 359 -0.31 9.48 25.48
C VAL A 359 -1.32 9.42 24.35
N PHE A 360 -1.71 8.22 23.93
CA PHE A 360 -2.56 8.00 22.76
C PHE A 360 -3.93 7.43 23.19
N ASP A 361 -4.99 8.18 22.94
CA ASP A 361 -6.33 7.60 23.01
C ASP A 361 -6.53 6.66 21.83
N LEU A 362 -6.67 5.36 22.14
CA LEU A 362 -6.73 4.27 21.17
C LEU A 362 -8.14 3.75 20.92
N ARG A 363 -9.16 4.42 21.44
CA ARG A 363 -10.55 4.11 21.09
C ARG A 363 -10.79 4.38 19.59
N PRO A 364 -11.58 3.56 18.89
CA PRO A 364 -11.80 3.70 17.44
C PRO A 364 -12.20 5.12 17.03
N TYR A 365 -13.14 5.74 17.74
CA TYR A 365 -13.55 7.12 17.48
C TYR A 365 -12.38 8.12 17.61
N ALA A 366 -11.58 8.01 18.68
CA ALA A 366 -10.44 8.91 18.88
C ALA A 366 -9.38 8.76 17.78
N ILE A 367 -9.15 7.54 17.30
CA ILE A 367 -8.26 7.26 16.15
C ILE A 367 -8.81 7.92 14.89
N GLU A 368 -10.10 7.76 14.59
CA GLU A 368 -10.76 8.38 13.43
C GLU A 368 -10.59 9.91 13.44
N GLN A 369 -10.79 10.55 14.61
CA GLN A 369 -10.66 12.00 14.73
C GLN A 369 -9.20 12.45 14.60
N ARG A 370 -8.27 11.84 15.35
CA ARG A 370 -6.85 12.19 15.34
C ARG A 370 -6.23 12.06 13.96
N LEU A 371 -6.53 11.01 13.26
CA LEU A 371 -5.98 10.72 11.92
C LEU A 371 -6.89 11.22 10.77
N LYS A 372 -8.01 11.87 11.08
CA LYS A 372 -8.97 12.43 10.08
C LYS A 372 -9.49 11.39 9.09
N LEU A 373 -9.76 10.18 9.56
CA LEU A 373 -10.07 9.04 8.70
C LEU A 373 -11.47 9.09 8.07
N ARG A 374 -12.37 10.01 8.49
CA ARG A 374 -13.68 10.20 7.88
C ARG A 374 -13.65 11.09 6.63
N ALA A 375 -12.51 11.19 5.97
CA ALA A 375 -12.30 11.91 4.72
C ALA A 375 -12.01 10.93 3.56
N PRO A 376 -12.24 11.31 2.31
CA PRO A 376 -11.95 10.48 1.12
C PRO A 376 -10.45 10.47 0.81
N ILE A 377 -9.67 9.69 1.56
CA ILE A 377 -8.20 9.66 1.55
C ILE A 377 -7.61 8.29 1.19
N TYR A 378 -8.44 7.36 0.72
CA TYR A 378 -8.09 5.95 0.68
C TYR A 378 -7.54 5.48 -0.68
N ARG A 379 -8.00 6.01 -1.81
CA ARG A 379 -7.58 5.60 -3.15
C ARG A 379 -6.04 5.62 -3.31
N GLU A 380 -5.39 6.66 -2.82
CA GLU A 380 -3.95 6.86 -2.93
C GLU A 380 -3.13 5.89 -2.06
N THR A 381 -3.76 5.21 -1.11
CA THR A 381 -3.10 4.21 -0.27
C THR A 381 -3.00 2.84 -0.95
N ALA A 382 -3.87 2.57 -1.90
CA ALA A 382 -4.09 1.25 -2.48
C ALA A 382 -2.96 0.77 -3.41
N SER A 383 -1.91 1.57 -3.66
CA SER A 383 -0.73 1.17 -4.43
C SER A 383 0.55 1.72 -3.79
N TYR A 384 1.64 0.97 -3.94
CA TYR A 384 2.98 1.34 -3.44
C TYR A 384 3.05 1.53 -1.91
N GLY A 385 2.28 0.76 -1.16
CA GLY A 385 2.26 0.71 0.31
C GLY A 385 1.38 1.77 0.97
N HIS A 386 0.79 1.39 2.10
CA HIS A 386 0.00 2.28 2.96
C HIS A 386 0.89 3.10 3.90
N PHE A 387 2.15 2.68 4.09
CA PHE A 387 3.13 3.29 5.01
C PHE A 387 4.37 3.80 4.27
N GLY A 388 5.14 4.66 4.95
CA GLY A 388 6.34 5.25 4.38
C GLY A 388 6.07 6.41 3.41
N ARG A 389 4.85 6.92 3.35
CA ARG A 389 4.44 7.99 2.45
C ARG A 389 4.55 9.35 3.13
N GLU A 390 4.62 10.42 2.33
CA GLU A 390 4.64 11.78 2.88
C GLU A 390 3.24 12.34 3.07
N PRO A 391 2.91 12.88 4.27
CA PRO A 391 1.67 13.60 4.49
C PRO A 391 1.59 14.82 3.56
N ARG A 392 0.46 14.97 2.85
CA ARG A 392 0.25 16.10 1.95
C ARG A 392 -1.20 16.47 1.82
N LYS A 393 -1.47 17.76 1.60
CA LYS A 393 -2.81 18.26 1.30
C LYS A 393 -3.06 18.20 -0.20
N VAL A 394 -4.26 17.76 -0.57
CA VAL A 394 -4.72 17.69 -1.96
C VAL A 394 -6.18 18.09 -2.04
N THR A 395 -6.60 18.56 -3.21
CA THR A 395 -8.03 18.73 -3.52
C THR A 395 -8.47 17.57 -4.41
N LYS A 396 -9.49 16.85 -3.98
CA LYS A 396 -10.11 15.75 -4.72
C LYS A 396 -11.50 16.15 -5.20
N TYR A 397 -11.87 15.69 -6.38
CA TYR A 397 -13.17 15.98 -7.01
C TYR A 397 -13.96 14.68 -7.15
N PHE A 398 -15.22 14.73 -6.76
CA PHE A 398 -16.12 13.57 -6.82
C PHE A 398 -17.37 13.97 -7.60
N SER A 399 -17.63 13.27 -8.70
CA SER A 399 -18.78 13.53 -9.55
C SER A 399 -20.07 12.99 -8.92
N THR A 400 -21.13 13.78 -8.99
CA THR A 400 -22.47 13.38 -8.60
C THR A 400 -23.44 13.63 -9.76
N ASN A 401 -24.30 12.68 -10.07
CA ASN A 401 -25.29 12.77 -11.14
C ASN A 401 -26.33 13.89 -10.92
N SER A 402 -26.49 14.39 -9.68
CA SER A 402 -27.57 15.32 -9.33
C SER A 402 -27.09 16.71 -8.89
N ARG A 403 -25.82 16.90 -8.53
CA ARG A 403 -25.31 18.14 -7.91
C ARG A 403 -24.06 18.72 -8.58
N GLY A 404 -23.53 18.05 -9.64
CA GLY A 404 -22.22 18.37 -10.20
C GLY A 404 -21.07 17.88 -9.30
N ASP A 405 -19.84 18.27 -9.62
CA ASP A 405 -18.66 17.83 -8.88
C ASP A 405 -18.59 18.47 -7.49
N VAL A 406 -18.29 17.67 -6.48
CA VAL A 406 -18.01 18.12 -5.10
C VAL A 406 -16.50 18.06 -4.89
N ALA A 407 -15.91 19.18 -4.44
CA ALA A 407 -14.50 19.29 -4.14
C ALA A 407 -14.25 19.12 -2.63
N HIS A 408 -13.26 18.30 -2.28
CA HIS A 408 -12.82 18.08 -0.90
C HIS A 408 -11.33 18.40 -0.76
N GLU A 409 -10.98 19.34 0.12
CA GLU A 409 -9.60 19.49 0.59
C GLU A 409 -9.33 18.46 1.66
N VAL A 410 -8.41 17.54 1.40
CA VAL A 410 -8.07 16.44 2.31
C VAL A 410 -6.57 16.38 2.55
N GLU A 411 -6.19 15.77 3.66
CA GLU A 411 -4.81 15.50 4.02
C GLU A 411 -4.55 13.99 3.94
N LEU A 412 -3.73 13.57 2.98
CA LEU A 412 -3.36 12.19 2.77
C LEU A 412 -2.28 11.75 3.76
N PHE A 413 -2.26 10.46 4.11
CA PHE A 413 -1.24 9.80 4.94
C PHE A 413 -1.02 10.46 6.30
N THR A 414 -2.08 10.87 6.96
CA THR A 414 -2.03 11.57 8.27
C THR A 414 -1.33 10.78 9.36
N TRP A 415 -1.34 9.44 9.29
CA TRP A 415 -0.64 8.53 10.20
C TRP A 415 0.89 8.53 10.03
N GLU A 416 1.40 9.19 9.00
CA GLU A 416 2.85 9.35 8.79
C GLU A 416 3.40 10.63 9.41
N LYS A 417 2.57 11.45 10.07
CA LYS A 417 3.00 12.67 10.75
C LYS A 417 3.88 12.38 11.97
N LEU A 418 4.79 13.32 12.24
CA LEU A 418 5.69 13.32 13.38
C LEU A 418 5.23 14.32 14.47
N ASP A 419 3.94 14.44 14.66
CA ASP A 419 3.28 15.44 15.51
C ASP A 419 3.26 15.09 17.00
N TYR A 420 3.72 13.90 17.40
CA TYR A 420 3.87 13.47 18.79
C TYR A 420 5.33 13.40 19.25
N VAL A 421 6.32 13.72 18.42
CA VAL A 421 7.75 13.61 18.74
C VAL A 421 8.11 14.40 20.00
N ASP A 422 7.73 15.67 20.08
CA ASP A 422 8.05 16.53 21.24
C ASP A 422 7.36 16.05 22.53
N THR A 423 6.10 15.62 22.42
CA THR A 423 5.34 15.05 23.54
C THR A 423 6.03 13.79 24.06
N LEU A 424 6.43 12.90 23.16
CA LEU A 424 7.13 11.67 23.53
C LEU A 424 8.50 11.95 24.13
N ARG A 425 9.29 12.86 23.56
CA ARG A 425 10.58 13.28 24.15
C ARG A 425 10.41 13.75 25.57
N GLN A 426 9.45 14.61 25.82
CA GLN A 426 9.15 15.09 27.18
C GLN A 426 8.77 13.93 28.13
N ARG A 427 7.91 13.02 27.69
CA ARG A 427 7.44 11.88 28.48
C ARG A 427 8.54 10.86 28.79
N PHE A 428 9.46 10.66 27.87
CA PHE A 428 10.59 9.73 28.01
C PHE A 428 11.87 10.37 28.58
N GLY A 429 11.88 11.69 28.81
CA GLY A 429 13.04 12.42 29.35
C GLY A 429 14.23 12.53 28.36
N LEU A 430 13.93 12.64 27.05
CA LEU A 430 14.89 12.74 25.94
C LEU A 430 15.10 14.17 25.49
#